data_fe6bcd27c7416c7e2695cbc2ad435ecd
#
_entry.id   fe6bcd27c7416c7e2695cbc2ad435ecd
#
_cell.length_a   1.000
_cell.length_b   1.000
_cell.length_c   1.000
_cell.angle_alpha   90.00
_cell.angle_beta   90.00
_cell.angle_gamma   90.00
#
_symmetry.space_group_name_H-M   'P 1'
#
loop_
_entity.id
_entity.type
_entity.pdbx_description
1 polymer ?
#
loop_
_entity_poly.entity_id
_entity_poly.type
_entity_poly.pdbx_seq_one_letter_code
_entity_poly.pdbx_strand_id
1 'polypeptide(L)'
;MPITDLPQTLPATSPDAASDVASGAALGAAIQRFAPPLPLAVAFSGGADSTALLLACAERWPGQVVAIHVHHGLQSAADAFVLQCVKTCAQHAVPLKICRVDARHAPGQSPEDAARQLRYATLIKAANEPWPAQGGVPMPAVRSLALAQHADDQVETLLLALSRGAGVAGLAAMPAQWSRAGLAWYRPLLDLP
;
A
#
# COMPACT_ATOMS: atom_id res chain seq x y z
N MET A 1 -61.42 -16.67 -11.95
CA MET A 1 -60.56 -16.58 -10.77
C MET A 1 -59.27 -15.93 -11.19
N PRO A 2 -59.01 -14.66 -10.87
CA PRO A 2 -57.76 -13.99 -11.27
C PRO A 2 -56.67 -14.36 -10.27
N ILE A 3 -55.48 -14.67 -10.82
CA ILE A 3 -54.24 -14.93 -10.08
C ILE A 3 -53.65 -13.56 -9.77
N THR A 4 -53.55 -13.26 -8.50
CA THR A 4 -52.98 -12.02 -7.93
C THR A 4 -51.49 -12.05 -8.08
N ASP A 5 -50.97 -11.14 -8.88
CA ASP A 5 -49.54 -10.88 -9.09
C ASP A 5 -48.99 -10.18 -7.83
N LEU A 6 -48.11 -10.83 -7.12
CA LEU A 6 -47.39 -10.26 -5.99
C LEU A 6 -46.19 -9.48 -6.52
N PRO A 7 -45.99 -8.21 -6.11
CA PRO A 7 -44.81 -7.45 -6.51
C PRO A 7 -43.56 -8.10 -5.89
N GLN A 8 -42.62 -8.48 -6.74
CA GLN A 8 -41.26 -8.89 -6.32
C GLN A 8 -40.55 -7.67 -5.72
N THR A 9 -40.43 -7.66 -4.40
CA THR A 9 -39.55 -6.75 -3.69
C THR A 9 -38.12 -7.07 -4.08
N LEU A 10 -37.46 -6.13 -4.76
CA LEU A 10 -36.02 -6.15 -4.97
C LEU A 10 -35.30 -6.23 -3.62
N PRO A 11 -34.26 -7.05 -3.47
CA PRO A 11 -33.50 -7.12 -2.23
C PRO A 11 -32.89 -5.74 -1.94
N ALA A 12 -33.16 -5.22 -0.75
CA ALA A 12 -32.52 -4.01 -0.25
C ALA A 12 -30.98 -4.23 -0.22
N THR A 13 -30.25 -3.47 -1.00
CA THR A 13 -28.79 -3.44 -0.96
C THR A 13 -28.38 -3.00 0.45
N SER A 14 -27.64 -3.84 1.18
CA SER A 14 -27.10 -3.49 2.48
C SER A 14 -26.23 -2.24 2.35
N PRO A 15 -26.25 -1.29 3.31
CA PRO A 15 -25.45 -0.08 3.27
C PRO A 15 -23.95 -0.37 3.11
N ASP A 16 -23.46 -1.49 3.61
CA ASP A 16 -22.07 -1.95 3.46
C ASP A 16 -21.73 -2.27 2.01
N ALA A 17 -22.62 -2.92 1.25
CA ALA A 17 -22.38 -3.23 -0.16
C ALA A 17 -22.28 -1.99 -1.04
N ALA A 18 -23.05 -0.94 -0.75
CA ALA A 18 -22.97 0.34 -1.45
C ALA A 18 -21.66 1.08 -1.15
N SER A 19 -21.19 1.02 0.09
CA SER A 19 -19.90 1.57 0.52
C SER A 19 -18.74 0.86 -0.15
N ASP A 20 -18.76 -0.48 -0.21
CA ASP A 20 -17.72 -1.28 -0.86
C ASP A 20 -17.61 -1.00 -2.37
N VAL A 21 -18.74 -0.85 -3.05
CA VAL A 21 -18.79 -0.49 -4.48
C VAL A 21 -18.23 0.92 -4.71
N ALA A 22 -18.58 1.88 -3.86
CA ALA A 22 -18.08 3.25 -3.95
C ALA A 22 -16.56 3.31 -3.71
N SER A 23 -16.05 2.58 -2.71
CA SER A 23 -14.62 2.48 -2.42
C SER A 23 -13.86 1.81 -3.58
N GLY A 24 -14.40 0.74 -4.16
CA GLY A 24 -13.83 0.09 -5.34
C GLY A 24 -13.75 1.02 -6.55
N ALA A 25 -14.80 1.81 -6.82
CA ALA A 25 -14.82 2.78 -7.90
C ALA A 25 -13.80 3.91 -7.68
N ALA A 26 -13.67 4.41 -6.45
CA ALA A 26 -12.71 5.44 -6.08
C ALA A 26 -11.27 4.95 -6.24
N LEU A 27 -10.96 3.73 -5.80
CA LEU A 27 -9.67 3.07 -6.03
C LEU A 27 -9.38 2.95 -7.53
N GLY A 28 -10.33 2.44 -8.31
CA GLY A 28 -10.19 2.31 -9.76
C GLY A 28 -9.85 3.65 -10.42
N ALA A 29 -10.55 4.73 -10.05
CA ALA A 29 -10.29 6.07 -10.56
C ALA A 29 -8.91 6.61 -10.14
N ALA A 30 -8.46 6.35 -8.91
CA ALA A 30 -7.13 6.73 -8.44
C ALA A 30 -6.03 6.01 -9.24
N ILE A 31 -6.17 4.70 -9.43
CA ILE A 31 -5.23 3.90 -10.21
C ILE A 31 -5.23 4.30 -11.69
N GLN A 32 -6.36 4.69 -12.26
CA GLN A 32 -6.43 5.21 -13.63
C GLN A 32 -5.59 6.48 -13.84
N ARG A 33 -5.55 7.37 -12.83
CA ARG A 33 -4.74 8.61 -12.87
C ARG A 33 -3.27 8.38 -12.51
N PHE A 34 -2.98 7.26 -11.85
CA PHE A 34 -1.62 6.92 -11.41
C PHE A 34 -0.78 6.43 -12.59
N ALA A 35 0.33 7.09 -12.89
CA ALA A 35 1.23 6.78 -14.01
C ALA A 35 2.70 6.77 -13.54
N PRO A 36 3.13 5.76 -12.75
CA PRO A 36 4.50 5.68 -12.25
C PRO A 36 5.47 5.21 -13.33
N PRO A 37 6.77 5.57 -13.23
CA PRO A 37 7.81 4.85 -13.96
C PRO A 37 7.83 3.38 -13.58
N LEU A 38 7.82 2.49 -14.56
CA LEU A 38 7.83 1.04 -14.35
C LEU A 38 9.25 0.46 -14.49
N PRO A 39 9.58 -0.64 -13.81
CA PRO A 39 8.77 -1.43 -12.88
C PRO A 39 8.48 -0.71 -11.55
N LEU A 40 7.29 -1.00 -10.97
CA LEU A 40 6.80 -0.44 -9.71
C LEU A 40 6.97 -1.43 -8.57
N ALA A 41 7.54 -0.99 -7.45
CA ALA A 41 7.43 -1.72 -6.18
C ALA A 41 6.28 -1.17 -5.34
N VAL A 42 5.49 -2.04 -4.74
CA VAL A 42 4.45 -1.68 -3.75
C VAL A 42 4.92 -2.10 -2.36
N ALA A 43 4.94 -1.17 -1.42
CA ALA A 43 5.16 -1.49 -0.01
C ALA A 43 3.94 -2.22 0.53
N PHE A 44 4.08 -3.52 0.75
CA PHE A 44 2.98 -4.43 1.05
C PHE A 44 3.00 -4.85 2.51
N SER A 45 2.10 -4.30 3.34
CA SER A 45 1.99 -4.65 4.76
C SER A 45 1.17 -5.92 5.01
N GLY A 46 0.31 -6.30 4.06
CA GLY A 46 -0.70 -7.36 4.24
C GLY A 46 -2.04 -6.85 4.78
N GLY A 47 -2.17 -5.55 5.12
CA GLY A 47 -3.44 -4.91 5.44
C GLY A 47 -4.30 -4.63 4.20
N ALA A 48 -5.56 -4.24 4.41
CA ALA A 48 -6.56 -4.05 3.36
C ALA A 48 -6.09 -3.09 2.26
N ASP A 49 -5.66 -1.87 2.64
CA ASP A 49 -5.29 -0.82 1.68
C ASP A 49 -4.08 -1.18 0.85
N SER A 50 -3.04 -1.76 1.47
CA SER A 50 -1.85 -2.22 0.75
C SER A 50 -2.15 -3.41 -0.16
N THR A 51 -3.12 -4.25 0.19
CA THR A 51 -3.60 -5.35 -0.66
C THR A 51 -4.38 -4.80 -1.85
N ALA A 52 -5.31 -3.89 -1.61
CA ALA A 52 -6.09 -3.24 -2.67
C ALA A 52 -5.18 -2.51 -3.67
N LEU A 53 -4.22 -1.72 -3.17
CA LEU A 53 -3.23 -1.03 -4.01
C LEU A 53 -2.40 -2.02 -4.85
N LEU A 54 -1.87 -3.08 -4.20
CA LEU A 54 -1.03 -4.08 -4.88
C LEU A 54 -1.78 -4.76 -6.01
N LEU A 55 -3.00 -5.24 -5.73
CA LEU A 55 -3.81 -5.97 -6.72
C LEU A 55 -4.23 -5.08 -7.87
N ALA A 56 -4.68 -3.86 -7.60
CA ALA A 56 -5.07 -2.90 -8.64
C ALA A 56 -3.87 -2.50 -9.53
N CYS A 57 -2.67 -2.35 -8.94
CA CYS A 57 -1.46 -2.11 -9.71
C CYS A 57 -1.04 -3.32 -10.54
N ALA A 58 -1.10 -4.54 -9.97
CA ALA A 58 -0.73 -5.78 -10.66
C ALA A 58 -1.67 -6.08 -11.85
N GLU A 59 -2.96 -5.79 -11.70
CA GLU A 59 -3.94 -5.89 -12.78
C GLU A 59 -3.64 -4.89 -13.91
N ARG A 60 -3.32 -3.64 -13.55
CA ARG A 60 -3.06 -2.58 -14.53
C ARG A 60 -1.73 -2.76 -15.28
N TRP A 61 -0.69 -3.26 -14.62
CA TRP A 61 0.66 -3.45 -15.19
C TRP A 61 1.17 -4.87 -14.96
N PRO A 62 0.58 -5.88 -15.64
CA PRO A 62 0.97 -7.27 -15.47
C PRO A 62 2.48 -7.48 -15.70
N GLY A 63 3.12 -8.21 -14.79
CA GLY A 63 4.56 -8.51 -14.86
C GLY A 63 5.51 -7.32 -14.59
N GLN A 64 4.98 -6.12 -14.26
CA GLN A 64 5.78 -4.93 -13.99
C GLN A 64 5.60 -4.40 -12.56
N VAL A 65 4.93 -5.17 -11.70
CA VAL A 65 4.70 -4.83 -10.30
C VAL A 65 5.34 -5.89 -9.40
N VAL A 66 6.01 -5.43 -8.35
CA VAL A 66 6.60 -6.28 -7.32
C VAL A 66 6.15 -5.82 -5.94
N ALA A 67 6.15 -6.71 -4.96
CA ALA A 67 5.79 -6.41 -3.59
C ALA A 67 7.00 -6.47 -2.66
N ILE A 68 7.11 -5.52 -1.73
CA ILE A 68 8.11 -5.52 -0.66
C ILE A 68 7.39 -5.51 0.68
N HIS A 69 7.55 -6.59 1.46
CA HIS A 69 7.05 -6.68 2.83
C HIS A 69 8.20 -6.45 3.82
N VAL A 70 8.04 -5.45 4.71
CA VAL A 70 9.00 -5.19 5.79
C VAL A 70 8.46 -5.77 7.09
N HIS A 71 9.14 -6.78 7.61
CA HIS A 71 8.79 -7.49 8.82
C HIS A 71 9.63 -6.98 9.99
N HIS A 72 9.00 -6.34 10.97
CA HIS A 72 9.66 -5.68 12.09
C HIS A 72 10.06 -6.60 13.25
N GLY A 73 9.77 -7.88 13.21
CA GLY A 73 10.24 -8.89 14.19
C GLY A 73 9.65 -8.82 15.60
N LEU A 74 8.73 -7.88 15.87
CA LEU A 74 8.33 -7.55 17.24
C LEU A 74 7.15 -8.36 17.80
N GLN A 75 6.44 -9.15 17.00
CA GLN A 75 5.22 -9.85 17.44
C GLN A 75 5.03 -11.17 16.68
N SER A 76 4.51 -12.20 17.37
CA SER A 76 4.08 -13.47 16.74
C SER A 76 2.97 -13.29 15.69
N ALA A 77 2.13 -12.25 15.84
CA ALA A 77 1.14 -11.86 14.83
C ALA A 77 1.78 -11.44 13.50
N ALA A 78 3.02 -10.96 13.50
CA ALA A 78 3.73 -10.57 12.27
C ALA A 78 3.99 -11.75 11.33
N ASP A 79 4.15 -12.97 11.85
CA ASP A 79 4.32 -14.17 11.02
C ASP A 79 3.01 -14.54 10.27
N ALA A 80 1.84 -14.28 10.85
CA ALA A 80 0.56 -14.49 10.17
C ALA A 80 0.39 -13.51 8.98
N PHE A 81 0.83 -12.26 9.13
CA PHE A 81 0.85 -11.28 8.02
C PHE A 81 1.81 -11.69 6.90
N VAL A 82 2.99 -12.24 7.24
CA VAL A 82 3.92 -12.78 6.24
C VAL A 82 3.25 -13.89 5.42
N LEU A 83 2.59 -14.85 6.08
CA LEU A 83 1.88 -15.93 5.38
C LEU A 83 0.79 -15.40 4.45
N GLN A 84 0.03 -14.40 4.91
CA GLN A 84 -0.97 -13.74 4.07
C GLN A 84 -0.34 -13.05 2.87
N CYS A 85 0.77 -12.32 3.06
CA CYS A 85 1.51 -11.69 1.98
C CYS A 85 2.00 -12.71 0.93
N VAL A 86 2.59 -13.81 1.39
CA VAL A 86 3.06 -14.90 0.50
C VAL A 86 1.90 -15.48 -0.30
N LYS A 87 0.79 -15.80 0.38
CA LYS A 87 -0.40 -16.37 -0.28
C LYS A 87 -0.97 -15.43 -1.34
N THR A 88 -1.18 -14.15 -0.99
CA THR A 88 -1.72 -13.15 -1.92
C THR A 88 -0.81 -12.98 -3.13
N CYS A 89 0.49 -12.80 -2.92
CA CYS A 89 1.43 -12.60 -4.02
C CYS A 89 1.53 -13.84 -4.92
N ALA A 90 1.51 -15.06 -4.36
CA ALA A 90 1.51 -16.29 -5.14
C ALA A 90 0.24 -16.46 -5.98
N GLN A 91 -0.94 -16.12 -5.43
CA GLN A 91 -2.22 -16.19 -6.15
C GLN A 91 -2.29 -15.24 -7.35
N HIS A 92 -1.61 -14.10 -7.28
CA HIS A 92 -1.64 -13.07 -8.31
C HIS A 92 -0.33 -12.99 -9.13
N ALA A 93 0.56 -13.99 -9.01
CA ALA A 93 1.84 -14.05 -9.70
C ALA A 93 2.70 -12.77 -9.53
N VAL A 94 2.63 -12.11 -8.37
CA VAL A 94 3.43 -10.93 -8.02
C VAL A 94 4.69 -11.37 -7.28
N PRO A 95 5.90 -11.01 -7.74
CA PRO A 95 7.12 -11.27 -6.99
C PRO A 95 7.11 -10.56 -5.65
N LEU A 96 7.50 -11.27 -4.58
CA LEU A 96 7.53 -10.74 -3.22
C LEU A 96 8.94 -10.85 -2.63
N LYS A 97 9.43 -9.74 -2.06
CA LYS A 97 10.56 -9.74 -1.12
C LYS A 97 10.08 -9.53 0.31
N ILE A 98 10.51 -10.39 1.23
CA ILE A 98 10.27 -10.26 2.66
C ILE A 98 11.59 -9.81 3.31
N CYS A 99 11.59 -8.59 3.86
CA CYS A 99 12.74 -8.00 4.50
C CYS A 99 12.54 -8.02 6.02
N ARG A 100 13.27 -8.87 6.72
CA ARG A 100 13.26 -8.91 8.18
C ARG A 100 14.20 -7.82 8.71
N VAL A 101 13.69 -6.97 9.61
CA VAL A 101 14.44 -5.88 10.21
C VAL A 101 14.34 -5.97 11.74
N ASP A 102 15.42 -5.61 12.42
CA ASP A 102 15.41 -5.45 13.86
C ASP A 102 15.00 -4.02 14.21
N ALA A 103 13.78 -3.86 14.71
CA ALA A 103 13.21 -2.56 15.04
C ALA A 103 13.67 -2.01 16.40
N ARG A 104 14.73 -2.58 17.05
CA ARG A 104 15.32 -2.02 18.25
C ARG A 104 15.89 -0.63 17.95
N HIS A 105 15.56 0.34 18.79
CA HIS A 105 16.00 1.74 18.65
C HIS A 105 17.03 2.10 19.73
N ALA A 106 17.86 3.11 19.45
CA ALA A 106 18.81 3.63 20.41
C ALA A 106 18.11 4.41 21.56
N PRO A 107 18.68 4.45 22.77
CA PRO A 107 18.16 5.28 23.86
C PRO A 107 18.03 6.75 23.41
N GLY A 108 16.87 7.36 23.70
CA GLY A 108 16.58 8.77 23.35
C GLY A 108 16.01 9.01 21.94
N GLN A 109 15.90 7.99 21.10
CA GLN A 109 15.26 8.09 19.81
C GLN A 109 13.78 7.70 19.91
N SER A 110 12.89 8.43 19.22
CA SER A 110 11.49 8.03 19.11
C SER A 110 11.39 6.66 18.42
N PRO A 111 10.77 5.64 19.06
CA PRO A 111 10.60 4.33 18.44
C PRO A 111 9.91 4.37 17.09
N GLU A 112 8.92 5.25 16.96
CA GLU A 112 8.14 5.42 15.74
C GLU A 112 8.99 6.01 14.60
N ASP A 113 9.77 7.06 14.89
CA ASP A 113 10.64 7.68 13.90
C ASP A 113 11.76 6.72 13.46
N ALA A 114 12.33 5.96 14.40
CA ALA A 114 13.33 4.94 14.12
C ALA A 114 12.76 3.84 13.21
N ALA A 115 11.58 3.31 13.55
CA ALA A 115 10.90 2.29 12.75
C ALA A 115 10.53 2.82 11.35
N ARG A 116 10.10 4.08 11.26
CA ARG A 116 9.81 4.75 9.98
C ARG A 116 11.06 4.88 9.12
N GLN A 117 12.17 5.38 9.67
CA GLN A 117 13.43 5.52 8.95
C GLN A 117 13.96 4.16 8.48
N LEU A 118 13.92 3.15 9.34
CA LEU A 118 14.33 1.79 9.02
C LEU A 118 13.48 1.19 7.90
N ARG A 119 12.16 1.39 7.94
CA ARG A 119 11.23 0.95 6.88
C ARG A 119 11.62 1.56 5.54
N TYR A 120 11.82 2.88 5.46
CA TYR A 120 12.20 3.53 4.20
C TYR A 120 13.56 3.05 3.68
N ALA A 121 14.56 2.93 4.55
CA ALA A 121 15.88 2.40 4.17
C ALA A 121 15.79 0.97 3.63
N THR A 122 14.99 0.14 4.27
CA THR A 122 14.76 -1.26 3.85
C THR A 122 14.04 -1.34 2.49
N LEU A 123 13.01 -0.52 2.29
CA LEU A 123 12.30 -0.46 1.01
C LEU A 123 13.23 -0.02 -0.13
N ILE A 124 14.08 0.99 0.09
CA ILE A 124 15.07 1.45 -0.89
C ILE A 124 16.07 0.32 -1.22
N LYS A 125 16.61 -0.34 -0.19
CA LYS A 125 17.54 -1.45 -0.38
C LYS A 125 16.91 -2.57 -1.21
N ALA A 126 15.72 -3.03 -0.83
CA ALA A 126 15.02 -4.12 -1.50
C ALA A 126 14.63 -3.77 -2.95
N ALA A 127 14.25 -2.52 -3.22
CA ALA A 127 13.92 -2.05 -4.57
C ALA A 127 15.14 -2.04 -5.50
N ASN A 128 16.33 -1.70 -4.98
CA ASN A 128 17.57 -1.63 -5.74
C ASN A 128 18.26 -2.99 -5.92
N GLU A 129 17.89 -4.01 -5.17
CA GLU A 129 18.41 -5.36 -5.34
C GLU A 129 17.78 -6.05 -6.56
N PRO A 130 18.52 -6.96 -7.25
CA PRO A 130 17.96 -7.73 -8.37
C PRO A 130 16.67 -8.46 -8.00
N TRP A 131 15.73 -8.50 -8.92
CA TRP A 131 14.49 -9.24 -8.79
C TRP A 131 14.55 -10.54 -9.61
N PRO A 132 13.87 -11.62 -9.17
CA PRO A 132 13.85 -12.87 -9.93
C PRO A 132 13.20 -12.64 -11.30
N ALA A 133 13.71 -13.38 -12.29
CA ALA A 133 13.13 -13.38 -13.63
C ALA A 133 11.67 -13.87 -13.58
N GLN A 134 10.81 -13.24 -14.35
CA GLN A 134 9.43 -13.67 -14.54
C GLN A 134 9.28 -14.31 -15.91
N GLY A 135 8.75 -15.55 -15.94
CA GLY A 135 8.61 -16.28 -17.20
C GLY A 135 9.93 -16.44 -17.97
N GLY A 136 11.09 -16.48 -17.28
CA GLY A 136 12.40 -16.56 -17.90
C GLY A 136 12.98 -15.21 -18.39
N VAL A 137 12.21 -14.10 -18.25
CA VAL A 137 12.67 -12.76 -18.64
C VAL A 137 13.22 -12.03 -17.40
N PRO A 138 14.48 -11.53 -17.43
CA PRO A 138 15.02 -10.72 -16.34
C PRO A 138 14.15 -9.50 -16.07
N MET A 139 13.81 -9.26 -14.80
CA MET A 139 13.08 -8.05 -14.43
C MET A 139 14.04 -6.86 -14.41
N PRO A 140 13.72 -5.75 -15.08
CA PRO A 140 14.50 -4.52 -14.98
C PRO A 140 14.53 -3.97 -13.55
N ALA A 141 15.49 -3.08 -13.26
CA ALA A 141 15.55 -2.42 -11.97
C ALA A 141 14.26 -1.65 -11.68
N VAL A 142 13.77 -1.73 -10.43
CA VAL A 142 12.61 -0.96 -9.96
C VAL A 142 12.88 0.53 -10.11
N ARG A 143 11.93 1.29 -10.64
CA ARG A 143 12.05 2.73 -10.89
C ARG A 143 11.19 3.57 -9.96
N SER A 144 10.15 2.99 -9.40
CA SER A 144 9.23 3.69 -8.51
C SER A 144 8.74 2.81 -7.37
N LEU A 145 8.24 3.45 -6.32
CA LEU A 145 7.71 2.79 -5.13
C LEU A 145 6.40 3.46 -4.71
N ALA A 146 5.36 2.66 -4.46
CA ALA A 146 4.06 3.12 -3.98
C ALA A 146 3.79 2.67 -2.55
N LEU A 147 3.20 3.58 -1.77
CA LEU A 147 2.69 3.37 -0.41
C LEU A 147 1.17 3.51 -0.42
N ALA A 148 0.48 2.67 0.35
CA ALA A 148 -0.98 2.67 0.43
C ALA A 148 -1.52 3.60 1.53
N GLN A 149 -0.84 4.71 1.81
CA GLN A 149 -1.34 5.73 2.72
C GLN A 149 -2.52 6.46 2.08
N HIS A 150 -3.56 6.73 2.87
CA HIS A 150 -4.83 7.30 2.45
C HIS A 150 -5.18 8.57 3.26
N ALA A 151 -6.38 9.11 3.09
CA ALA A 151 -6.76 10.39 3.69
C ALA A 151 -6.75 10.37 5.22
N ASP A 152 -7.12 9.26 5.87
CA ASP A 152 -7.09 9.15 7.32
C ASP A 152 -5.66 9.21 7.87
N ASP A 153 -4.68 8.59 7.20
CA ASP A 153 -3.25 8.75 7.55
C ASP A 153 -2.80 10.20 7.43
N GLN A 154 -3.36 10.93 6.46
CA GLN A 154 -3.09 12.35 6.26
C GLN A 154 -3.62 13.17 7.44
N VAL A 155 -4.87 12.90 7.86
CA VAL A 155 -5.50 13.54 9.02
C VAL A 155 -4.72 13.23 10.30
N GLU A 156 -4.36 11.98 10.53
CA GLU A 156 -3.54 11.57 11.68
C GLU A 156 -2.19 12.32 11.70
N THR A 157 -1.50 12.37 10.56
CA THR A 157 -0.23 13.09 10.41
C THR A 157 -0.38 14.56 10.75
N LEU A 158 -1.46 15.20 10.29
CA LEU A 158 -1.77 16.60 10.57
C LEU A 158 -2.06 16.84 12.06
N LEU A 159 -2.90 15.99 12.68
CA LEU A 159 -3.23 16.09 14.10
C LEU A 159 -1.99 15.91 15.00
N LEU A 160 -1.12 14.96 14.67
CA LEU A 160 0.14 14.76 15.37
C LEU A 160 1.09 15.95 15.21
N ALA A 161 1.15 16.57 14.04
CA ALA A 161 1.94 17.79 13.83
C ALA A 161 1.41 18.96 14.65
N LEU A 162 0.08 19.16 14.67
CA LEU A 162 -0.58 20.19 15.47
C LEU A 162 -0.33 19.98 16.97
N SER A 163 -0.46 18.75 17.47
CA SER A 163 -0.24 18.43 18.91
C SER A 163 1.19 18.71 19.38
N ARG A 164 2.15 18.64 18.46
CA ARG A 164 3.58 18.93 18.70
C ARG A 164 3.93 20.42 18.50
N GLY A 165 2.94 21.27 18.23
CA GLY A 165 3.17 22.71 18.00
C GLY A 165 3.87 23.02 16.69
N ALA A 166 3.71 22.20 15.67
CA ALA A 166 4.33 22.42 14.37
C ALA A 166 3.85 23.73 13.73
N GLY A 167 4.78 24.53 13.22
CA GLY A 167 4.46 25.68 12.39
C GLY A 167 3.94 25.30 11.00
N VAL A 168 3.62 26.31 10.17
CA VAL A 168 3.01 26.13 8.84
C VAL A 168 3.75 25.10 7.96
N ALA A 169 5.08 25.09 8.01
CA ALA A 169 5.87 24.12 7.24
C ALA A 169 5.66 22.66 7.72
N GLY A 170 5.43 22.44 9.02
CA GLY A 170 5.16 21.11 9.58
C GLY A 170 3.73 20.63 9.31
N LEU A 171 2.82 21.53 8.96
CA LEU A 171 1.43 21.27 8.60
C LEU A 171 1.25 20.97 7.10
N ALA A 172 2.33 20.97 6.32
CA ALA A 172 2.27 20.69 4.87
C ALA A 172 1.83 19.26 4.52
N ALA A 173 1.60 18.41 5.54
CA ALA A 173 1.11 17.06 5.40
C ALA A 173 2.03 16.14 4.55
N MET A 174 1.56 14.95 4.15
CA MET A 174 2.35 14.03 3.35
C MET A 174 2.25 14.37 1.86
N PRO A 175 3.36 14.47 1.11
CA PRO A 175 3.29 14.67 -0.35
C PRO A 175 2.73 13.43 -1.04
N ALA A 176 1.91 13.62 -2.08
CA ALA A 176 1.42 12.53 -2.92
C ALA A 176 2.54 11.90 -3.77
N GLN A 177 3.55 12.70 -4.11
CA GLN A 177 4.71 12.28 -4.92
C GLN A 177 5.98 12.98 -4.45
N TRP A 178 7.11 12.26 -4.42
CA TRP A 178 8.46 12.81 -4.17
C TRP A 178 9.53 11.90 -4.76
N SER A 179 10.79 12.34 -4.75
CA SER A 179 11.94 11.54 -5.13
C SER A 179 12.87 11.30 -3.95
N ARG A 180 13.37 10.07 -3.81
CA ARG A 180 14.32 9.70 -2.78
C ARG A 180 15.19 8.53 -3.24
N ALA A 181 16.50 8.65 -3.09
CA ALA A 181 17.49 7.61 -3.42
C ALA A 181 17.37 7.08 -4.86
N GLY A 182 17.11 7.97 -5.82
CA GLY A 182 16.98 7.61 -7.24
C GLY A 182 15.65 6.97 -7.63
N LEU A 183 14.72 6.76 -6.68
CA LEU A 183 13.39 6.23 -6.92
C LEU A 183 12.33 7.34 -6.86
N ALA A 184 11.32 7.24 -7.73
CA ALA A 184 10.12 8.03 -7.63
C ALA A 184 9.14 7.36 -6.64
N TRP A 185 8.64 8.12 -5.67
CA TRP A 185 7.75 7.64 -4.62
C TRP A 185 6.38 8.23 -4.76
N TYR A 186 5.36 7.42 -4.45
CA TYR A 186 3.96 7.78 -4.65
C TYR A 186 3.06 7.33 -3.50
N ARG A 187 1.99 8.07 -3.26
CA ARG A 187 0.83 7.73 -2.43
C ARG A 187 -0.43 7.86 -3.26
N PRO A 188 -0.75 6.85 -4.10
CA PRO A 188 -1.87 6.98 -5.05
C PRO A 188 -3.24 7.07 -4.38
N LEU A 189 -3.35 6.64 -3.11
CA LEU A 189 -4.61 6.60 -2.35
C LEU A 189 -4.78 7.79 -1.39
N LEU A 190 -3.85 8.77 -1.41
CA LEU A 190 -3.77 9.82 -0.38
C LEU A 190 -5.03 10.67 -0.25
N ASP A 191 -5.79 10.81 -1.33
CA ASP A 191 -7.04 11.58 -1.38
C ASP A 191 -8.29 10.69 -1.19
N LEU A 192 -8.12 9.38 -0.94
CA LEU A 192 -9.22 8.45 -0.70
C LEU A 192 -9.47 8.30 0.80
N PRO A 193 -10.75 8.19 1.23
CA PRO A 193 -11.10 7.92 2.62
C PRO A 193 -10.73 6.51 3.04
#